data_f12ec0f6545f2f07dd0e50af089ab6e0
#
_entry.id   f12ec0f6545f2f07dd0e50af089ab6e0
#
_cell.length_a   1.000
_cell.length_b   1.000
_cell.length_c   1.000
_cell.angle_alpha   90.00
_cell.angle_beta   90.00
_cell.angle_gamma   90.00
#
_symmetry.space_group_name_H-M   'P 1'
#
loop_
_entity.id
_entity.type
_entity.pdbx_description
1 polymer ?
#
loop_
_entity_poly.entity_id
_entity_poly.type
_entity_poly.pdbx_seq_one_letter_code
_entity_poly.pdbx_strand_id
1 'polypeptide(L)'
;MVFKKMMRAFGVGGPSVDTVLANPNTRPGLALDGQVRVLGGDHDATIERVVLGLVTRVEHEHGDGLIEFHRLPVAGAFALRAGEQRDLPFSFPVPWETPITDVYGRRLHGMTMGLRTELSVANAVDKGDLDQVAVHPLPAQERILEAFARLGFRFARADLEHGAIHGVHQQLPFYQEIEFHPSPQYAGAINEVEVTFIADPSGVEVVLEFDKRGGFLTPGHDAYGRFRASHAEAESTNWTAVVESWLGEATGRHQGLRATHGHAGHGAPGGYGASGGHGASGGRGYGAPGHGSRGGHGAGGYGHYRRGAGTGAMAAGIAGGVLGGFVLGEVAEEVFDGDDGDGFDFGD
;
A
#
# COMPACT_ATOMS: atom_id res chain seq x y z
N MET A 1 -3.81 -28.29 12.41
CA MET A 1 -4.15 -28.76 13.76
C MET A 1 -3.74 -27.81 14.90
N VAL A 2 -3.24 -26.64 14.58
CA VAL A 2 -2.79 -25.62 15.55
C VAL A 2 -3.97 -24.87 16.17
N PHE A 3 -5.04 -24.65 15.42
CA PHE A 3 -6.23 -23.90 15.85
C PHE A 3 -6.99 -24.46 17.07
N LYS A 4 -6.98 -25.76 17.31
CA LYS A 4 -7.61 -26.35 18.50
C LYS A 4 -6.94 -26.00 19.83
N LYS A 5 -5.72 -25.47 19.82
CA LYS A 5 -4.99 -25.07 21.05
C LYS A 5 -5.36 -23.65 21.50
N MET A 6 -5.76 -22.78 20.60
CA MET A 6 -6.11 -21.38 20.89
C MET A 6 -7.44 -21.23 21.66
N MET A 7 -8.43 -22.08 21.42
CA MET A 7 -9.74 -22.03 22.10
C MET A 7 -9.67 -22.23 23.62
N ARG A 8 -8.56 -22.73 24.18
CA ARG A 8 -8.42 -22.98 25.63
C ARG A 8 -7.91 -21.79 26.45
N ALA A 9 -7.43 -20.73 25.84
CA ALA A 9 -6.83 -19.60 26.54
C ALA A 9 -7.84 -18.51 26.97
N PHE A 10 -9.08 -18.56 26.48
CA PHE A 10 -10.06 -17.50 26.70
C PHE A 10 -11.14 -17.89 27.70
N GLY A 11 -10.82 -17.73 28.98
CA GLY A 11 -11.78 -17.69 30.11
C GLY A 11 -12.59 -18.97 30.30
N VAL A 12 -12.34 -19.66 31.39
CA VAL A 12 -13.14 -20.83 31.82
C VAL A 12 -14.61 -20.43 31.95
N GLY A 13 -15.50 -21.06 31.14
CA GLY A 13 -16.94 -21.00 31.32
C GLY A 13 -17.74 -19.94 30.54
N GLY A 14 -17.12 -19.09 29.76
CA GLY A 14 -17.83 -18.11 28.90
C GLY A 14 -18.16 -18.61 27.48
N PRO A 15 -18.95 -17.86 26.70
CA PRO A 15 -19.16 -18.15 25.28
C PRO A 15 -17.86 -18.19 24.49
N SER A 16 -17.83 -18.95 23.38
CA SER A 16 -16.73 -18.98 22.43
C SER A 16 -17.22 -18.70 21.01
N VAL A 17 -16.31 -18.25 20.17
CA VAL A 17 -16.57 -17.97 18.75
C VAL A 17 -15.49 -18.64 17.90
N ASP A 18 -15.89 -19.14 16.72
CA ASP A 18 -15.05 -19.75 15.71
C ASP A 18 -15.63 -19.37 14.35
N THR A 19 -14.82 -18.84 13.47
CA THR A 19 -15.25 -18.45 12.13
C THR A 19 -14.78 -19.49 11.13
N VAL A 20 -15.69 -19.96 10.30
CA VAL A 20 -15.43 -20.98 9.31
C VAL A 20 -15.66 -20.39 7.92
N LEU A 21 -14.58 -20.05 7.24
CA LEU A 21 -14.61 -19.63 5.85
C LEU A 21 -14.91 -20.83 4.93
N ALA A 22 -15.85 -20.68 4.01
CA ALA A 22 -16.11 -21.67 2.98
C ALA A 22 -14.90 -21.82 2.03
N ASN A 23 -14.24 -20.70 1.74
CA ASN A 23 -12.98 -20.62 1.02
C ASN A 23 -12.18 -19.42 1.56
N PRO A 24 -10.98 -19.62 2.11
CA PRO A 24 -10.12 -18.51 2.57
C PRO A 24 -9.47 -17.72 1.44
N ASN A 25 -9.64 -18.15 0.18
CA ASN A 25 -9.08 -17.47 -0.99
C ASN A 25 -10.13 -16.54 -1.60
N THR A 26 -9.73 -15.31 -1.89
CA THR A 26 -10.58 -14.29 -2.48
C THR A 26 -9.81 -13.40 -3.47
N ARG A 27 -10.48 -12.38 -4.02
CA ARG A 27 -9.91 -11.31 -4.84
C ARG A 27 -10.59 -9.99 -4.48
N PRO A 28 -9.96 -8.84 -4.73
CA PRO A 28 -10.63 -7.55 -4.63
C PRO A 28 -11.97 -7.54 -5.38
N GLY A 29 -13.02 -6.97 -4.76
CA GLY A 29 -14.36 -6.90 -5.34
C GLY A 29 -15.20 -8.19 -5.27
N LEU A 30 -14.66 -9.31 -4.79
CA LEU A 30 -15.41 -10.53 -4.51
C LEU A 30 -15.91 -10.56 -3.05
N ALA A 31 -16.51 -11.68 -2.64
CA ALA A 31 -16.94 -11.90 -1.27
C ALA A 31 -16.19 -13.07 -0.63
N LEU A 32 -16.07 -13.02 0.70
CA LEU A 32 -15.72 -14.16 1.55
C LEU A 32 -17.04 -14.67 2.17
N ASP A 33 -17.39 -15.90 1.85
CA ASP A 33 -18.56 -16.56 2.38
C ASP A 33 -18.17 -17.51 3.51
N GLY A 34 -19.03 -17.63 4.51
CA GLY A 34 -18.77 -18.50 5.64
C GLY A 34 -19.87 -18.46 6.69
N GLN A 35 -19.53 -18.92 7.88
CA GLN A 35 -20.39 -18.84 9.05
C GLN A 35 -19.59 -18.54 10.30
N VAL A 36 -20.10 -17.67 11.16
CA VAL A 36 -19.63 -17.49 12.52
C VAL A 36 -20.35 -18.45 13.42
N ARG A 37 -19.63 -19.36 14.05
CA ARG A 37 -20.13 -20.36 14.97
C ARG A 37 -19.95 -19.86 16.40
N VAL A 38 -21.07 -19.58 17.08
CA VAL A 38 -21.07 -19.13 18.47
C VAL A 38 -21.53 -20.27 19.35
N LEU A 39 -20.73 -20.63 20.36
CA LEU A 39 -21.05 -21.68 21.32
C LEU A 39 -21.23 -21.07 22.72
N GLY A 40 -22.37 -21.30 23.37
CA GLY A 40 -22.66 -20.90 24.75
C GLY A 40 -21.73 -21.58 25.74
N GLY A 41 -21.38 -20.85 26.78
CA GLY A 41 -20.58 -21.36 27.89
C GLY A 41 -21.39 -22.13 28.91
N ASP A 42 -20.92 -22.13 30.18
CA ASP A 42 -21.55 -22.83 31.29
C ASP A 42 -22.85 -22.16 31.79
N HIS A 43 -23.08 -20.91 31.41
CA HIS A 43 -24.25 -20.12 31.82
C HIS A 43 -24.84 -19.38 30.61
N ASP A 44 -26.15 -19.04 30.74
CA ASP A 44 -26.78 -18.19 29.76
C ASP A 44 -26.07 -16.82 29.65
N ALA A 45 -25.94 -16.34 28.44
CA ALA A 45 -25.27 -15.07 28.14
C ALA A 45 -26.12 -14.22 27.19
N THR A 46 -25.92 -12.93 27.21
CA THR A 46 -26.45 -12.03 26.20
C THR A 46 -25.29 -11.60 25.29
N ILE A 47 -25.38 -11.95 24.02
CA ILE A 47 -24.51 -11.44 22.99
C ILE A 47 -25.05 -10.09 22.57
N GLU A 48 -24.19 -9.05 22.53
CA GLU A 48 -24.57 -7.70 22.12
C GLU A 48 -24.45 -7.51 20.62
N ARG A 49 -23.37 -8.05 20.04
CA ARG A 49 -23.11 -8.01 18.60
C ARG A 49 -22.09 -9.06 18.18
N VAL A 50 -22.13 -9.38 16.88
CA VAL A 50 -21.09 -10.13 16.18
C VAL A 50 -20.65 -9.32 14.97
N VAL A 51 -19.36 -9.06 14.86
CA VAL A 51 -18.80 -8.22 13.79
C VAL A 51 -17.60 -8.92 13.20
N LEU A 52 -17.48 -8.85 11.87
CA LEU A 52 -16.30 -9.25 11.12
C LEU A 52 -15.52 -8.01 10.66
N GLY A 53 -14.19 -8.08 10.65
CA GLY A 53 -13.32 -7.02 10.14
C GLY A 53 -12.14 -7.57 9.37
N LEU A 54 -11.83 -7.00 8.20
CA LEU A 54 -10.56 -7.25 7.54
C LEU A 54 -9.45 -6.46 8.23
N VAL A 55 -8.36 -7.17 8.54
CA VAL A 55 -7.19 -6.62 9.22
C VAL A 55 -5.93 -6.94 8.43
N THR A 56 -4.97 -6.00 8.43
CA THR A 56 -3.65 -6.15 7.80
C THR A 56 -2.60 -5.38 8.59
N ARG A 57 -1.32 -5.64 8.34
CA ARG A 57 -0.21 -4.82 8.86
C ARG A 57 0.11 -3.70 7.88
N VAL A 58 0.34 -2.51 8.38
CA VAL A 58 0.71 -1.33 7.60
C VAL A 58 1.94 -0.70 8.23
N GLU A 59 2.91 -0.32 7.42
CA GLU A 59 4.08 0.41 7.86
C GLU A 59 3.71 1.84 8.27
N HIS A 60 4.29 2.29 9.36
CA HIS A 60 4.18 3.65 9.87
C HIS A 60 5.57 4.17 10.24
N GLU A 61 5.73 5.48 10.37
CA GLU A 61 6.99 6.11 10.79
C GLU A 61 7.62 5.52 12.08
N HIS A 62 6.82 4.86 12.93
CA HIS A 62 7.23 4.32 14.23
C HIS A 62 7.20 2.79 14.31
N GLY A 63 7.03 2.08 13.19
CA GLY A 63 6.93 0.63 13.11
C GLY A 63 5.58 0.16 12.57
N ASP A 64 5.45 -1.13 12.33
CA ASP A 64 4.26 -1.75 11.77
C ASP A 64 3.09 -1.75 12.75
N GLY A 65 1.90 -1.45 12.25
CA GLY A 65 0.66 -1.47 13.02
C GLY A 65 -0.41 -2.32 12.38
N LEU A 66 -1.19 -3.05 13.20
CA LEU A 66 -2.38 -3.75 12.72
C LEU A 66 -3.51 -2.74 12.49
N ILE A 67 -4.04 -2.70 11.27
CA ILE A 67 -5.16 -1.82 10.89
C ILE A 67 -6.36 -2.68 10.48
N GLU A 68 -7.54 -2.36 11.05
CA GLU A 68 -8.82 -2.82 10.53
C GLU A 68 -9.35 -1.78 9.54
N PHE A 69 -9.60 -2.19 8.30
CA PHE A 69 -9.95 -1.26 7.22
C PHE A 69 -11.33 -1.51 6.59
N HIS A 70 -11.97 -2.64 6.88
CA HIS A 70 -13.34 -2.92 6.46
C HIS A 70 -14.07 -3.76 7.49
N ARG A 71 -15.36 -3.46 7.74
CA ARG A 71 -16.14 -4.04 8.83
C ARG A 71 -17.55 -4.42 8.38
N LEU A 72 -18.01 -5.60 8.79
CA LEU A 72 -19.36 -6.12 8.53
C LEU A 72 -20.04 -6.56 9.83
N PRO A 73 -21.14 -5.93 10.27
CA PRO A 73 -21.98 -6.49 11.30
C PRO A 73 -22.70 -7.75 10.80
N VAL A 74 -22.53 -8.88 11.51
CA VAL A 74 -23.14 -10.17 11.18
C VAL A 74 -24.43 -10.36 11.95
N ALA A 75 -24.44 -10.01 13.25
CA ALA A 75 -25.64 -10.09 14.09
C ALA A 75 -25.67 -8.97 15.14
N GLY A 76 -26.88 -8.51 15.45
CA GLY A 76 -27.15 -7.68 16.62
C GLY A 76 -27.31 -8.49 17.89
N ALA A 77 -27.98 -7.91 18.89
CA ALA A 77 -28.15 -8.54 20.19
C ALA A 77 -29.09 -9.80 20.17
N PHE A 78 -28.63 -10.86 20.87
CA PHE A 78 -29.44 -12.06 21.08
C PHE A 78 -29.06 -12.76 22.40
N ALA A 79 -30.03 -13.53 22.95
CA ALA A 79 -29.75 -14.42 24.06
C ALA A 79 -29.14 -15.73 23.56
N LEU A 80 -28.11 -16.23 24.28
CA LEU A 80 -27.42 -17.49 24.03
C LEU A 80 -27.49 -18.33 25.29
N ARG A 81 -28.11 -19.51 25.21
CA ARG A 81 -28.22 -20.41 26.37
C ARG A 81 -26.92 -21.14 26.65
N ALA A 82 -26.75 -21.62 27.86
CA ALA A 82 -25.63 -22.49 28.21
C ALA A 82 -25.53 -23.68 27.25
N GLY A 83 -24.38 -23.88 26.64
CA GLY A 83 -24.10 -24.93 25.66
C GLY A 83 -24.86 -24.83 24.33
N GLU A 84 -25.64 -23.76 24.08
CA GLU A 84 -26.31 -23.55 22.79
C GLU A 84 -25.27 -23.24 21.71
N GLN A 85 -25.36 -23.90 20.57
CA GLN A 85 -24.64 -23.54 19.36
C GLN A 85 -25.52 -22.71 18.44
N ARG A 86 -24.97 -21.62 17.91
CA ARG A 86 -25.62 -20.79 16.90
C ARG A 86 -24.67 -20.50 15.76
N ASP A 87 -25.06 -20.90 14.55
CA ASP A 87 -24.32 -20.66 13.34
C ASP A 87 -24.93 -19.45 12.61
N LEU A 88 -24.12 -18.44 12.33
CA LEU A 88 -24.49 -17.17 11.72
C LEU A 88 -23.83 -17.10 10.33
N PRO A 89 -24.57 -17.37 9.24
CA PRO A 89 -24.01 -17.28 7.90
C PRO A 89 -23.71 -15.82 7.55
N PHE A 90 -22.64 -15.61 6.76
CA PHE A 90 -22.28 -14.32 6.24
C PHE A 90 -21.75 -14.39 4.80
N SER A 91 -21.84 -13.24 4.12
CA SER A 91 -21.14 -12.95 2.88
C SER A 91 -20.47 -11.60 3.07
N PHE A 92 -19.16 -11.60 3.20
CA PHE A 92 -18.34 -10.44 3.51
C PHE A 92 -17.80 -9.84 2.22
N PRO A 93 -18.25 -8.64 1.79
CA PRO A 93 -17.74 -7.99 0.58
C PRO A 93 -16.30 -7.53 0.77
N VAL A 94 -15.42 -7.96 -0.10
CA VAL A 94 -14.01 -7.56 -0.09
C VAL A 94 -13.86 -6.25 -0.88
N PRO A 95 -13.34 -5.17 -0.28
CA PRO A 95 -13.13 -3.91 -0.98
C PRO A 95 -12.28 -4.06 -2.24
N TRP A 96 -12.52 -3.25 -3.27
CA TRP A 96 -11.76 -3.27 -4.51
C TRP A 96 -10.28 -2.92 -4.33
N GLU A 97 -9.96 -2.06 -3.38
CA GLU A 97 -8.59 -1.64 -3.05
C GLU A 97 -7.87 -2.57 -2.07
N THR A 98 -8.48 -3.73 -1.73
CA THR A 98 -7.84 -4.69 -0.82
C THR A 98 -6.49 -5.14 -1.39
N PRO A 99 -5.39 -5.05 -0.61
CA PRO A 99 -4.08 -5.48 -1.03
C PRO A 99 -4.04 -6.96 -1.38
N ILE A 100 -3.25 -7.33 -2.37
CA ILE A 100 -3.01 -8.73 -2.73
C ILE A 100 -1.96 -9.32 -1.79
N THR A 101 -2.16 -10.57 -1.39
CA THR A 101 -1.23 -11.29 -0.49
C THR A 101 -0.56 -12.48 -1.17
N ASP A 102 -1.09 -12.91 -2.31
CA ASP A 102 -0.65 -14.11 -3.02
C ASP A 102 -0.60 -13.86 -4.51
N VAL A 103 0.48 -14.31 -5.16
CA VAL A 103 0.65 -14.28 -6.60
C VAL A 103 1.11 -15.65 -7.07
N TYR A 104 0.45 -16.21 -8.09
CA TYR A 104 0.72 -17.56 -8.64
C TYR A 104 0.71 -18.68 -7.58
N GLY A 105 -0.14 -18.54 -6.54
CA GLY A 105 -0.24 -19.52 -5.46
C GLY A 105 0.90 -19.47 -4.46
N ARG A 106 1.70 -18.41 -4.48
CA ARG A 106 2.78 -18.14 -3.51
C ARG A 106 2.48 -16.85 -2.77
N ARG A 107 2.74 -16.85 -1.47
CA ARG A 107 2.56 -15.69 -0.62
C ARG A 107 3.60 -14.61 -0.94
N LEU A 108 3.15 -13.37 -1.04
CA LEU A 108 4.04 -12.22 -1.13
C LEU A 108 4.70 -11.97 0.22
N HIS A 109 6.02 -11.93 0.25
CA HIS A 109 6.78 -11.61 1.45
C HIS A 109 6.41 -10.19 1.93
N GLY A 110 6.19 -10.03 3.23
CA GLY A 110 5.76 -8.77 3.84
C GLY A 110 4.23 -8.58 3.90
N MET A 111 3.45 -9.41 3.20
CA MET A 111 1.99 -9.26 3.12
C MET A 111 1.23 -10.21 4.03
N THR A 112 0.29 -9.66 4.79
CA THR A 112 -0.60 -10.43 5.67
C THR A 112 -2.03 -9.92 5.57
N MET A 113 -3.01 -10.83 5.65
CA MET A 113 -4.43 -10.48 5.68
C MET A 113 -5.18 -11.45 6.58
N GLY A 114 -6.04 -10.93 7.44
CA GLY A 114 -6.89 -11.74 8.31
C GLY A 114 -8.34 -11.25 8.34
N LEU A 115 -9.27 -12.18 8.52
CA LEU A 115 -10.64 -11.88 8.88
C LEU A 115 -10.79 -12.04 10.38
N ARG A 116 -10.92 -10.93 11.09
CA ARG A 116 -11.12 -10.89 12.54
C ARG A 116 -12.59 -10.97 12.87
N THR A 117 -12.95 -11.82 13.83
CA THR A 117 -14.28 -11.87 14.42
C THR A 117 -14.28 -11.27 15.81
N GLU A 118 -15.24 -10.39 16.08
CA GLU A 118 -15.50 -9.80 17.40
C GLU A 118 -16.87 -10.26 17.87
N LEU A 119 -16.90 -10.93 19.02
CA LEU A 119 -18.12 -11.33 19.74
C LEU A 119 -18.22 -10.51 21.03
N SER A 120 -19.07 -9.49 21.04
CA SER A 120 -19.31 -8.69 22.25
C SER A 120 -20.34 -9.36 23.15
N VAL A 121 -19.93 -9.61 24.42
CA VAL A 121 -20.73 -10.31 25.43
C VAL A 121 -21.07 -9.34 26.56
N ALA A 122 -22.36 -9.21 26.90
CA ALA A 122 -22.82 -8.31 27.95
C ALA A 122 -22.17 -8.63 29.31
N ASN A 123 -21.59 -7.61 29.96
CA ASN A 123 -20.93 -7.72 31.25
C ASN A 123 -19.76 -8.71 31.33
N ALA A 124 -19.15 -9.06 30.19
CA ALA A 124 -18.00 -9.96 30.11
C ALA A 124 -16.93 -9.40 29.15
N VAL A 125 -15.78 -10.03 29.15
CA VAL A 125 -14.73 -9.71 28.18
C VAL A 125 -15.16 -10.22 26.80
N ASP A 126 -15.03 -9.38 25.78
CA ASP A 126 -15.28 -9.72 24.40
C ASP A 126 -14.41 -10.91 23.95
N LYS A 127 -14.95 -11.70 23.07
CA LYS A 127 -14.28 -12.85 22.47
C LYS A 127 -13.98 -12.58 21.00
N GLY A 128 -13.01 -13.26 20.46
CA GLY A 128 -12.64 -13.08 19.07
C GLY A 128 -11.99 -14.30 18.47
N ASP A 129 -11.82 -14.21 17.16
CA ASP A 129 -11.16 -15.18 16.31
C ASP A 129 -10.43 -14.44 15.20
N LEU A 130 -9.44 -15.06 14.60
CA LEU A 130 -8.69 -14.49 13.49
C LEU A 130 -8.34 -15.59 12.49
N ASP A 131 -8.91 -15.50 11.30
CA ASP A 131 -8.67 -16.43 10.21
C ASP A 131 -7.82 -15.78 9.13
N GLN A 132 -6.79 -16.48 8.68
CA GLN A 132 -5.96 -16.02 7.59
C GLN A 132 -6.74 -16.04 6.27
N VAL A 133 -6.57 -14.98 5.47
CA VAL A 133 -7.18 -14.80 4.15
C VAL A 133 -6.08 -14.63 3.11
N ALA A 134 -6.22 -15.36 1.99
CA ALA A 134 -5.39 -15.19 0.82
C ALA A 134 -6.12 -14.33 -0.22
N VAL A 135 -5.54 -13.18 -0.57
CA VAL A 135 -6.08 -12.24 -1.56
C VAL A 135 -5.26 -12.34 -2.83
N HIS A 136 -5.83 -12.98 -3.86
CA HIS A 136 -5.20 -13.15 -5.16
C HIS A 136 -5.41 -11.91 -6.05
N PRO A 137 -4.51 -11.64 -7.00
CA PRO A 137 -4.65 -10.51 -7.92
C PRO A 137 -5.86 -10.64 -8.82
N LEU A 138 -6.41 -9.51 -9.22
CA LEU A 138 -7.35 -9.43 -10.35
C LEU A 138 -6.63 -9.84 -11.65
N PRO A 139 -7.35 -10.34 -12.67
CA PRO A 139 -6.72 -10.76 -13.94
C PRO A 139 -5.79 -9.68 -14.54
N ALA A 140 -6.21 -8.40 -14.52
CA ALA A 140 -5.38 -7.30 -15.02
C ALA A 140 -4.08 -7.11 -14.19
N GLN A 141 -4.17 -7.17 -12.86
CA GLN A 141 -3.00 -7.10 -11.98
C GLN A 141 -2.04 -8.26 -12.25
N GLU A 142 -2.57 -9.49 -12.32
CA GLU A 142 -1.79 -10.69 -12.59
C GLU A 142 -1.03 -10.61 -13.91
N ARG A 143 -1.69 -10.17 -15.00
CA ARG A 143 -1.07 -10.01 -16.31
C ARG A 143 0.00 -8.91 -16.36
N ILE A 144 -0.20 -7.82 -15.60
CA ILE A 144 0.79 -6.76 -15.49
C ILE A 144 2.02 -7.25 -14.71
N LEU A 145 1.84 -7.95 -13.58
CA LEU A 145 2.94 -8.54 -12.82
C LEU A 145 3.72 -9.58 -13.66
N GLU A 146 3.00 -10.42 -14.43
CA GLU A 146 3.61 -11.35 -15.37
C GLU A 146 4.44 -10.61 -16.44
N ALA A 147 3.97 -9.46 -16.93
CA ALA A 147 4.70 -8.65 -17.89
C ALA A 147 6.03 -8.12 -17.32
N PHE A 148 6.05 -7.68 -16.07
CA PHE A 148 7.29 -7.29 -15.39
C PHE A 148 8.27 -8.47 -15.32
N ALA A 149 7.80 -9.65 -14.93
CA ALA A 149 8.63 -10.86 -14.90
C ALA A 149 9.19 -11.21 -16.27
N ARG A 150 8.37 -11.17 -17.35
CA ARG A 150 8.81 -11.42 -18.73
C ARG A 150 9.82 -10.39 -19.24
N LEU A 151 9.77 -9.16 -18.76
CA LEU A 151 10.76 -8.11 -19.04
C LEU A 151 12.04 -8.27 -18.21
N GLY A 152 12.12 -9.32 -17.38
CA GLY A 152 13.28 -9.66 -16.57
C GLY A 152 13.41 -8.86 -15.27
N PHE A 153 12.34 -8.19 -14.83
CA PHE A 153 12.27 -7.61 -13.49
C PHE A 153 12.10 -8.71 -12.47
N ARG A 154 12.76 -8.56 -11.31
CA ARG A 154 12.69 -9.54 -10.22
C ARG A 154 11.98 -8.90 -9.04
N PHE A 155 10.99 -9.60 -8.50
CA PHE A 155 10.32 -9.21 -7.27
C PHE A 155 11.34 -9.01 -6.14
N ALA A 156 11.21 -7.94 -5.40
CA ALA A 156 12.03 -7.62 -4.24
C ALA A 156 11.24 -7.83 -2.93
N ARG A 157 10.19 -7.07 -2.75
CA ARG A 157 9.28 -7.14 -1.59
C ARG A 157 7.93 -6.51 -1.91
N ALA A 158 6.99 -6.66 -0.98
CA ALA A 158 5.76 -5.88 -0.98
C ALA A 158 5.49 -5.40 0.45
N ASP A 159 4.94 -4.20 0.57
CA ASP A 159 4.53 -3.61 1.84
C ASP A 159 3.29 -2.73 1.68
N LEU A 160 2.80 -2.22 2.79
CA LEU A 160 1.66 -1.30 2.83
C LEU A 160 2.10 0.01 3.47
N GLU A 161 2.02 1.08 2.68
CA GLU A 161 2.33 2.42 3.10
C GLU A 161 1.09 3.18 3.56
N HIS A 162 1.16 3.79 4.75
CA HIS A 162 0.09 4.64 5.25
C HIS A 162 0.10 5.99 4.52
N GLY A 163 -0.99 6.29 3.81
CA GLY A 163 -1.10 7.55 3.08
C GLY A 163 -2.07 7.47 1.92
N ALA A 164 -2.00 8.49 1.06
CA ALA A 164 -2.77 8.58 -0.16
C ALA A 164 -1.89 9.05 -1.32
N ILE A 165 -2.01 8.40 -2.45
CA ILE A 165 -1.28 8.73 -3.67
C ILE A 165 -1.86 10.01 -4.29
N HIS A 166 -1.01 10.99 -4.53
CA HIS A 166 -1.46 12.28 -5.07
C HIS A 166 -2.15 12.14 -6.43
N GLY A 167 -3.37 12.68 -6.50
CA GLY A 167 -4.15 12.71 -7.75
C GLY A 167 -4.79 11.38 -8.13
N VAL A 168 -4.73 10.35 -7.28
CA VAL A 168 -5.44 9.07 -7.42
C VAL A 168 -6.67 9.07 -6.52
N HIS A 169 -7.78 8.52 -7.02
CA HIS A 169 -8.98 8.33 -6.19
C HIS A 169 -8.82 7.05 -5.37
N GLN A 170 -8.46 7.20 -4.11
CA GLN A 170 -8.20 6.14 -3.16
C GLN A 170 -9.21 6.20 -2.01
N GLN A 171 -9.74 5.06 -1.58
CA GLN A 171 -10.71 4.94 -0.48
C GLN A 171 -10.04 4.49 0.83
N LEU A 172 -9.02 3.61 0.74
CA LEU A 172 -8.30 3.13 1.91
C LEU A 172 -7.24 4.15 2.35
N PRO A 173 -6.92 4.24 3.66
CA PRO A 173 -5.93 5.17 4.18
C PRO A 173 -4.48 4.68 3.98
N PHE A 174 -4.27 3.66 3.18
CA PHE A 174 -2.98 3.07 2.83
C PHE A 174 -3.06 2.49 1.42
N TYR A 175 -1.92 2.19 0.83
CA TYR A 175 -1.79 1.55 -0.47
C TYR A 175 -0.68 0.51 -0.43
N GLN A 176 -0.69 -0.42 -1.39
CA GLN A 176 0.32 -1.46 -1.52
C GLN A 176 1.38 -1.05 -2.53
N GLU A 177 2.64 -1.14 -2.13
CA GLU A 177 3.79 -1.09 -3.01
C GLU A 177 4.32 -2.50 -3.28
N ILE A 178 4.56 -2.80 -4.55
CA ILE A 178 5.18 -4.05 -5.00
C ILE A 178 6.47 -3.67 -5.71
N GLU A 179 7.57 -3.96 -5.06
CA GLU A 179 8.89 -3.54 -5.50
C GLU A 179 9.56 -4.57 -6.40
N PHE A 180 10.25 -4.07 -7.43
CA PHE A 180 11.00 -4.88 -8.37
C PHE A 180 12.39 -4.33 -8.59
N HIS A 181 13.39 -5.20 -8.56
CA HIS A 181 14.71 -4.92 -9.09
C HIS A 181 14.68 -4.89 -10.62
N PRO A 182 15.28 -3.88 -11.26
CA PRO A 182 15.25 -3.74 -12.71
C PRO A 182 16.04 -4.87 -13.40
N SER A 183 15.59 -5.23 -14.58
CA SER A 183 16.36 -6.10 -15.46
C SER A 183 17.65 -5.40 -15.96
N PRO A 184 18.66 -6.16 -16.43
CA PRO A 184 19.93 -5.58 -16.92
C PRO A 184 19.75 -4.47 -17.96
N GLN A 185 18.69 -4.54 -18.77
CA GLN A 185 18.33 -3.54 -19.77
C GLN A 185 18.02 -2.18 -19.15
N TYR A 186 17.42 -2.13 -17.98
CA TYR A 186 16.99 -0.91 -17.29
C TYR A 186 17.90 -0.51 -16.12
N ALA A 187 18.76 -1.42 -15.64
CA ALA A 187 19.61 -1.22 -14.45
C ALA A 187 20.59 -0.04 -14.55
N GLY A 188 20.86 0.46 -15.76
CA GLY A 188 21.67 1.66 -15.96
C GLY A 188 20.94 2.98 -15.64
N ALA A 189 19.61 2.97 -15.65
CA ALA A 189 18.77 4.16 -15.48
C ALA A 189 17.92 4.13 -14.22
N ILE A 190 17.55 2.95 -13.74
CA ILE A 190 16.61 2.71 -12.65
C ILE A 190 17.31 1.87 -11.59
N ASN A 191 17.13 2.18 -10.31
CA ASN A 191 17.57 1.35 -9.19
C ASN A 191 16.46 0.36 -8.80
N GLU A 192 15.21 0.82 -8.79
CA GLU A 192 14.05 0.11 -8.32
C GLU A 192 12.79 0.62 -9.02
N VAL A 193 11.80 -0.24 -9.16
CA VAL A 193 10.45 0.11 -9.64
C VAL A 193 9.46 -0.35 -8.60
N GLU A 194 8.60 0.55 -8.15
CA GLU A 194 7.47 0.28 -7.29
C GLU A 194 6.19 0.32 -8.12
N VAL A 195 5.37 -0.70 -7.96
CA VAL A 195 4.10 -0.86 -8.66
C VAL A 195 2.97 -0.84 -7.65
N THR A 196 2.10 0.16 -7.76
CA THR A 196 0.88 0.26 -6.94
C THR A 196 -0.35 0.09 -7.81
N PHE A 197 -1.30 -0.69 -7.31
CA PHE A 197 -2.58 -0.93 -7.95
C PHE A 197 -3.72 -0.36 -7.11
N ILE A 198 -4.49 0.57 -7.68
CA ILE A 198 -5.75 1.04 -7.10
C ILE A 198 -6.89 0.54 -7.98
N ALA A 199 -7.61 -0.47 -7.50
CA ALA A 199 -8.68 -1.10 -8.26
C ALA A 199 -10.04 -0.48 -7.93
N ASP A 200 -10.96 -0.51 -8.90
CA ASP A 200 -12.37 -0.20 -8.76
C ASP A 200 -13.22 -1.13 -9.67
N PRO A 201 -14.56 -1.06 -9.64
CA PRO A 201 -15.40 -1.92 -10.47
C PRO A 201 -15.16 -1.84 -11.99
N SER A 202 -14.49 -0.80 -12.49
CA SER A 202 -14.26 -0.59 -13.92
C SER A 202 -12.87 -1.00 -14.40
N GLY A 203 -11.89 -1.10 -13.48
CA GLY A 203 -10.51 -1.43 -13.83
C GLY A 203 -9.53 -1.18 -12.71
N VAL A 204 -8.28 -1.09 -13.08
CA VAL A 204 -7.15 -0.88 -12.18
C VAL A 204 -6.36 0.34 -12.63
N GLU A 205 -6.18 1.31 -11.74
CA GLU A 205 -5.19 2.35 -11.93
C GLU A 205 -3.84 1.81 -11.49
N VAL A 206 -2.83 1.96 -12.34
CA VAL A 206 -1.46 1.48 -12.10
C VAL A 206 -0.58 2.70 -11.91
N VAL A 207 0.06 2.78 -10.78
CA VAL A 207 1.06 3.83 -10.48
C VAL A 207 2.43 3.16 -10.48
N LEU A 208 3.34 3.70 -11.27
CA LEU A 208 4.74 3.27 -11.30
C LEU A 208 5.60 4.38 -10.72
N GLU A 209 6.34 4.04 -9.68
CA GLU A 209 7.39 4.89 -9.13
C GLU A 209 8.76 4.32 -9.46
N PHE A 210 9.70 5.19 -9.78
CA PHE A 210 11.05 4.79 -10.19
C PHE A 210 12.08 5.50 -9.31
N ASP A 211 12.83 4.75 -8.51
CA ASP A 211 14.05 5.25 -7.89
C ASP A 211 15.17 5.31 -8.95
N LYS A 212 15.52 6.50 -9.36
CA LYS A 212 16.51 6.74 -10.41
C LYS A 212 17.90 6.90 -9.85
N ARG A 213 18.88 6.29 -10.53
CA ARG A 213 20.29 6.53 -10.24
C ARG A 213 20.61 7.99 -10.48
N GLY A 214 20.95 8.73 -9.42
CA GLY A 214 21.53 10.05 -9.50
C GLY A 214 22.87 9.99 -10.25
N GLY A 215 23.14 10.95 -11.15
CA GLY A 215 24.48 11.14 -11.71
C GLY A 215 25.39 11.71 -10.63
N PHE A 216 26.72 11.61 -10.82
CA PHE A 216 27.76 12.06 -9.86
C PHE A 216 27.60 13.53 -9.39
N LEU A 217 26.81 14.35 -10.08
CA LEU A 217 26.55 15.77 -9.79
C LEU A 217 25.05 16.14 -9.70
N THR A 218 24.12 15.18 -9.82
CA THR A 218 22.68 15.44 -9.72
C THR A 218 22.06 14.45 -8.76
N PRO A 219 21.29 14.91 -7.75
CA PRO A 219 20.47 14.03 -6.93
C PRO A 219 19.53 13.19 -7.82
N GLY A 220 19.31 11.92 -7.46
CA GLY A 220 18.26 11.11 -8.05
C GLY A 220 16.90 11.79 -7.79
N HIS A 221 16.02 11.76 -8.77
CA HIS A 221 14.65 12.23 -8.61
C HIS A 221 13.72 11.07 -8.97
N ASP A 222 12.76 10.83 -8.12
CA ASP A 222 11.70 9.87 -8.35
C ASP A 222 10.85 10.33 -9.54
N ALA A 223 10.45 9.40 -10.38
CA ALA A 223 9.57 9.68 -11.49
C ALA A 223 8.34 8.79 -11.41
N TYR A 224 7.20 9.40 -11.64
CA TYR A 224 5.91 8.75 -11.57
C TYR A 224 5.30 8.54 -12.96
N GLY A 225 4.76 7.34 -13.19
CA GLY A 225 3.87 7.04 -14.29
C GLY A 225 2.50 6.62 -13.77
N ARG A 226 1.41 7.08 -14.41
CA ARG A 226 0.04 6.68 -14.10
C ARG A 226 -0.62 6.14 -15.34
N PHE A 227 -1.24 4.99 -15.22
CA PHE A 227 -1.84 4.25 -16.31
C PHE A 227 -3.15 3.62 -15.85
N ARG A 228 -4.05 3.34 -16.78
CA ARG A 228 -5.32 2.68 -16.50
C ARG A 228 -5.44 1.41 -17.31
N ALA A 229 -5.82 0.31 -16.65
CA ALA A 229 -6.14 -0.97 -17.26
C ALA A 229 -7.61 -1.31 -16.99
N SER A 230 -8.38 -1.59 -18.00
CA SER A 230 -9.77 -2.04 -17.88
C SER A 230 -9.80 -3.54 -17.55
N HIS A 231 -10.75 -3.97 -16.70
CA HIS A 231 -10.96 -5.40 -16.44
C HIS A 231 -11.30 -6.18 -17.71
N ALA A 232 -12.00 -5.57 -18.67
CA ALA A 232 -12.40 -6.21 -19.93
C ALA A 232 -11.21 -6.49 -20.87
N GLU A 233 -10.11 -5.73 -20.74
CA GLU A 233 -8.92 -5.84 -21.58
C GLU A 233 -7.88 -6.82 -21.02
N ALA A 234 -8.08 -7.33 -19.81
CA ALA A 234 -7.09 -8.14 -19.09
C ALA A 234 -6.60 -9.36 -19.91
N GLU A 235 -7.50 -10.04 -20.61
CA GLU A 235 -7.20 -11.26 -21.37
C GLU A 235 -6.77 -11.01 -22.83
N SER A 236 -7.10 -9.85 -23.40
CA SER A 236 -6.87 -9.56 -24.83
C SER A 236 -5.65 -8.69 -25.10
N THR A 237 -5.09 -8.05 -24.08
CA THR A 237 -4.00 -7.07 -24.20
C THR A 237 -2.63 -7.76 -24.16
N ASN A 238 -1.73 -7.32 -25.04
CA ASN A 238 -0.30 -7.68 -24.93
C ASN A 238 0.36 -6.83 -23.83
N TRP A 239 0.21 -7.27 -22.59
CA TRP A 239 0.69 -6.54 -21.43
C TRP A 239 2.20 -6.34 -21.41
N THR A 240 2.98 -7.26 -21.98
CA THR A 240 4.44 -7.08 -22.06
C THR A 240 4.78 -5.84 -22.88
N ALA A 241 4.15 -5.64 -24.04
CA ALA A 241 4.39 -4.47 -24.87
C ALA A 241 3.85 -3.18 -24.21
N VAL A 242 2.74 -3.27 -23.49
CA VAL A 242 2.14 -2.14 -22.75
C VAL A 242 3.04 -1.70 -21.61
N VAL A 243 3.50 -2.62 -20.77
CA VAL A 243 4.41 -2.32 -19.65
C VAL A 243 5.76 -1.79 -20.17
N GLU A 244 6.29 -2.35 -21.24
CA GLU A 244 7.51 -1.84 -21.89
C GLU A 244 7.32 -0.38 -22.36
N SER A 245 6.16 -0.05 -22.94
CA SER A 245 5.82 1.34 -23.30
C SER A 245 5.76 2.26 -22.09
N TRP A 246 5.13 1.82 -21.00
CA TRP A 246 5.06 2.59 -19.75
C TRP A 246 6.43 2.89 -19.17
N LEU A 247 7.30 1.87 -19.12
CA LEU A 247 8.69 2.00 -18.69
C LEU A 247 9.46 2.99 -19.60
N GLY A 248 9.26 2.90 -20.91
CA GLY A 248 9.84 3.81 -21.89
C GLY A 248 9.38 5.25 -21.71
N GLU A 249 8.10 5.49 -21.51
CA GLU A 249 7.54 6.82 -21.26
C GLU A 249 8.07 7.43 -19.95
N ALA A 250 8.08 6.68 -18.87
CA ALA A 250 8.55 7.14 -17.58
C ALA A 250 10.06 7.42 -17.57
N THR A 251 10.86 6.59 -18.26
CA THR A 251 12.32 6.80 -18.40
C THR A 251 12.66 7.85 -19.47
N GLY A 252 11.92 7.89 -20.58
CA GLY A 252 12.16 8.77 -21.73
C GLY A 252 11.80 10.23 -21.49
N ARG A 253 10.76 10.52 -20.72
CA ARG A 253 10.42 11.91 -20.31
C ARG A 253 11.60 12.62 -19.63
N HIS A 254 12.53 11.88 -19.04
CA HIS A 254 13.73 12.43 -18.40
C HIS A 254 14.89 12.66 -19.34
N GLN A 255 15.04 11.90 -20.42
CA GLN A 255 16.08 12.13 -21.42
C GLN A 255 15.83 13.44 -22.20
N GLY A 256 14.57 13.75 -22.46
CA GLY A 256 14.15 15.02 -23.08
C GLY A 256 14.47 16.26 -22.20
N LEU A 257 14.29 16.18 -20.88
CA LEU A 257 14.62 17.26 -19.96
C LEU A 257 16.13 17.45 -19.78
N ARG A 258 16.95 16.41 -19.91
CA ARG A 258 18.42 16.51 -19.89
C ARG A 258 18.98 17.12 -21.16
N ALA A 259 18.38 16.87 -22.32
CA ALA A 259 18.82 17.43 -23.60
C ALA A 259 18.59 18.95 -23.68
N THR A 260 17.56 19.48 -23.05
CA THR A 260 17.26 20.92 -23.04
C THR A 260 18.12 21.73 -22.07
N HIS A 261 18.75 21.13 -21.07
CA HIS A 261 19.64 21.82 -20.12
C HIS A 261 21.15 21.68 -20.46
N GLY A 262 21.49 20.85 -21.44
CA GLY A 262 22.89 20.60 -21.87
C GLY A 262 23.43 21.49 -22.98
N HIS A 263 22.65 22.42 -23.55
CA HIS A 263 23.07 23.23 -24.72
C HIS A 263 23.20 24.73 -24.43
N ALA A 264 23.61 25.11 -23.22
CA ALA A 264 24.01 26.47 -22.93
C ALA A 264 25.47 26.48 -22.47
N GLY A 265 26.41 26.57 -23.42
CA GLY A 265 27.76 26.90 -23.10
C GLY A 265 28.82 26.17 -23.89
N HIS A 266 29.12 26.62 -25.10
CA HIS A 266 30.49 26.75 -25.63
C HIS A 266 30.42 27.60 -26.91
N GLY A 267 30.52 28.90 -26.72
CA GLY A 267 30.82 29.85 -27.79
C GLY A 267 32.29 29.77 -28.15
N ALA A 268 32.54 29.71 -29.41
CA ALA A 268 33.82 29.62 -30.05
C ALA A 268 34.71 30.89 -29.88
N PRO A 269 36.01 30.76 -30.06
CA PRO A 269 36.95 31.90 -29.93
C PRO A 269 37.24 32.57 -31.28
N GLY A 270 37.44 33.90 -31.22
CA GLY A 270 38.39 34.57 -32.08
C GLY A 270 37.86 35.24 -33.34
N GLY A 271 38.00 36.54 -33.41
CA GLY A 271 37.96 37.36 -34.60
C GLY A 271 38.26 38.81 -34.29
N TYR A 272 39.48 39.23 -34.60
CA TYR A 272 39.96 40.59 -34.50
C TYR A 272 39.23 41.54 -35.46
N GLY A 273 38.97 42.80 -35.01
CA GLY A 273 38.56 43.87 -35.92
C GLY A 273 38.37 45.21 -35.20
N ALA A 274 39.27 46.12 -35.49
CA ALA A 274 39.48 47.43 -34.88
C ALA A 274 38.48 48.51 -35.33
N SER A 275 38.47 49.56 -34.54
CA SER A 275 38.28 50.99 -34.83
C SER A 275 36.92 51.65 -34.53
N GLY A 276 37.07 52.62 -33.65
CA GLY A 276 36.69 53.99 -33.92
C GLY A 276 35.38 54.54 -33.35
N GLY A 277 35.54 55.52 -32.46
CA GLY A 277 34.65 56.68 -32.53
C GLY A 277 33.76 57.03 -31.34
N HIS A 278 34.27 57.88 -30.49
CA HIS A 278 33.70 59.08 -29.86
C HIS A 278 32.18 59.13 -29.46
N GLY A 279 31.93 59.62 -28.26
CA GLY A 279 30.72 60.36 -27.96
C GLY A 279 30.29 60.40 -26.49
N ALA A 280 30.52 61.47 -25.91
CA ALA A 280 30.39 61.99 -24.54
C ALA A 280 28.98 62.08 -23.95
N SER A 281 29.04 62.35 -22.64
CA SER A 281 28.05 63.04 -21.74
C SER A 281 26.88 62.20 -21.28
N GLY A 282 26.64 62.01 -20.01
CA GLY A 282 26.51 62.97 -18.93
C GLY A 282 25.19 62.76 -18.27
N GLY A 283 25.12 62.61 -16.99
CA GLY A 283 23.82 62.63 -16.31
C GLY A 283 23.77 61.93 -14.95
N ARG A 284 23.97 62.70 -13.95
CA ARG A 284 23.81 62.33 -12.51
C ARG A 284 22.35 62.19 -12.15
N GLY A 285 22.00 61.31 -11.23
CA GLY A 285 20.70 61.30 -10.57
C GLY A 285 20.65 60.37 -9.38
N TYR A 286 20.63 60.98 -8.22
CA TYR A 286 20.52 60.39 -6.88
C TYR A 286 19.11 59.78 -6.65
N GLY A 287 18.99 58.82 -5.74
CA GLY A 287 17.77 58.57 -5.04
C GLY A 287 17.54 57.11 -4.60
N ALA A 288 17.87 56.80 -3.36
CA ALA A 288 17.25 55.75 -2.55
C ALA A 288 16.06 56.36 -1.79
N PRO A 289 15.31 55.64 -0.97
CA PRO A 289 15.01 54.22 -0.81
C PRO A 289 13.49 53.97 -0.68
N GLY A 290 13.02 52.75 -0.60
CA GLY A 290 11.66 52.49 -0.13
C GLY A 290 11.13 51.09 -0.29
N HIS A 291 11.15 50.39 0.79
CA HIS A 291 10.14 49.47 1.35
C HIS A 291 9.27 48.61 0.45
N GLY A 292 9.35 47.26 0.70
CA GLY A 292 8.15 46.59 1.22
C GLY A 292 7.50 45.53 0.36
N SER A 293 7.38 44.38 0.95
CA SER A 293 6.29 43.40 0.89
C SER A 293 6.42 42.22 -0.08
N ARG A 294 6.75 41.10 0.51
CA ARG A 294 5.96 39.86 0.68
C ARG A 294 5.26 39.32 -0.54
N GLY A 295 5.62 38.11 -0.90
CA GLY A 295 4.84 37.23 -1.76
C GLY A 295 5.67 35.99 -2.16
N GLY A 296 6.03 35.18 -1.16
CA GLY A 296 6.59 33.86 -1.43
C GLY A 296 5.47 32.87 -1.65
N HIS A 297 5.39 32.31 -2.84
CA HIS A 297 4.66 31.07 -3.06
C HIS A 297 5.67 29.95 -3.04
N GLY A 298 5.72 29.22 -1.90
CA GLY A 298 6.47 27.98 -1.77
C GLY A 298 5.78 26.89 -2.57
N ALA A 299 6.47 26.37 -3.55
CA ALA A 299 6.15 25.08 -4.13
C ALA A 299 6.54 24.02 -3.09
N GLY A 300 5.54 23.31 -2.55
CA GLY A 300 5.75 22.16 -1.66
C GLY A 300 6.29 21.00 -2.47
N GLY A 301 7.55 20.68 -2.27
CA GLY A 301 8.13 19.43 -2.72
C GLY A 301 7.77 18.37 -1.69
N TYR A 302 7.14 17.31 -2.14
CA TYR A 302 6.95 16.10 -1.34
C TYR A 302 8.23 15.28 -1.42
N GLY A 303 9.00 15.30 -0.33
CA GLY A 303 10.18 14.45 -0.19
C GLY A 303 9.81 13.20 0.56
N HIS A 304 10.02 12.05 -0.03
CA HIS A 304 10.09 10.79 0.69
C HIS A 304 11.33 10.80 1.59
N TYR A 305 11.10 10.75 2.91
CA TYR A 305 12.19 10.68 3.88
C TYR A 305 12.71 9.25 3.99
N ARG A 306 13.86 8.99 3.39
CA ARG A 306 14.68 7.84 3.79
C ARG A 306 15.23 8.08 5.20
N ARG A 307 15.10 7.07 6.03
CA ARG A 307 15.52 6.97 7.42
C ARG A 307 16.90 7.59 7.67
N GLY A 308 16.92 8.68 8.40
CA GLY A 308 18.08 9.22 9.08
C GLY A 308 17.65 9.64 10.48
N ALA A 309 18.25 9.04 11.52
CA ALA A 309 17.93 9.26 12.92
C ALA A 309 18.09 10.74 13.32
N GLY A 310 17.04 11.31 13.92
CA GLY A 310 17.12 12.65 14.55
C GLY A 310 15.85 12.99 15.32
N THR A 311 15.98 13.02 16.64
CA THR A 311 15.00 13.31 17.67
C THR A 311 14.26 14.65 17.51
N GLY A 312 12.92 14.65 17.68
CA GLY A 312 12.14 15.85 17.89
C GLY A 312 10.64 15.60 17.97
N ALA A 313 10.11 15.50 19.18
CA ALA A 313 8.70 15.29 19.50
C ALA A 313 7.80 16.45 19.06
N MET A 314 6.64 16.14 18.44
CA MET A 314 5.37 16.86 18.62
C MET A 314 4.21 15.89 18.42
N ALA A 315 3.43 15.71 19.48
CA ALA A 315 2.21 14.93 19.52
C ALA A 315 1.08 15.64 18.78
N ALA A 316 0.49 14.97 17.78
CA ALA A 316 -0.87 15.26 17.33
C ALA A 316 -1.68 13.97 17.55
N GLY A 317 -2.57 14.00 18.53
CA GLY A 317 -3.39 12.88 18.95
C GLY A 317 -4.37 12.47 17.86
N ILE A 318 -4.23 11.25 17.39
CA ILE A 318 -5.33 10.51 16.79
C ILE A 318 -6.09 9.92 17.97
N ALA A 319 -7.38 10.25 18.07
CA ALA A 319 -8.28 9.62 19.02
C ALA A 319 -8.35 8.13 18.67
N GLY A 320 -7.47 7.36 19.28
CA GLY A 320 -7.54 5.91 19.30
C GLY A 320 -8.80 5.54 20.04
N GLY A 321 -9.82 5.06 19.30
CA GLY A 321 -10.92 4.36 19.92
C GLY A 321 -10.31 3.22 20.74
N VAL A 322 -10.64 3.22 22.04
CA VAL A 322 -10.30 2.14 22.96
C VAL A 322 -10.97 0.89 22.40
N LEU A 323 -10.23 0.11 21.64
CA LEU A 323 -10.62 -1.25 21.26
C LEU A 323 -10.59 -2.07 22.55
N GLY A 324 -11.81 -2.45 22.99
CA GLY A 324 -12.02 -3.15 24.25
C GLY A 324 -11.06 -4.32 24.40
N GLY A 325 -10.25 -4.26 25.43
CA GLY A 325 -9.59 -5.31 26.20
C GLY A 325 -8.98 -6.54 25.54
N PHE A 326 -8.74 -6.55 24.23
CA PHE A 326 -8.04 -7.65 23.56
C PHE A 326 -6.53 -7.38 23.46
N VAL A 327 -5.73 -8.32 23.96
CA VAL A 327 -4.30 -8.39 23.66
C VAL A 327 -4.15 -8.93 22.23
N LEU A 328 -4.33 -8.05 21.24
CA LEU A 328 -4.24 -8.38 19.81
C LEU A 328 -2.81 -8.75 19.36
N GLY A 329 -1.78 -8.33 20.10
CA GLY A 329 -0.39 -8.53 19.72
C GLY A 329 -0.02 -10.01 19.62
N GLU A 330 -0.37 -10.80 20.63
CA GLU A 330 0.10 -12.19 20.73
C GLU A 330 -0.63 -13.13 19.74
N VAL A 331 -1.90 -12.88 19.46
CA VAL A 331 -2.70 -13.68 18.51
C VAL A 331 -2.38 -13.31 17.06
N ALA A 332 -2.14 -12.03 16.80
CA ALA A 332 -1.79 -11.57 15.47
C ALA A 332 -0.37 -12.02 15.07
N GLU A 333 0.59 -12.01 16.00
CA GLU A 333 1.94 -12.53 15.75
C GLU A 333 1.90 -14.02 15.37
N GLU A 334 1.13 -14.86 16.08
CA GLU A 334 1.07 -16.29 15.78
C GLU A 334 0.40 -16.61 14.43
N VAL A 335 -0.57 -15.80 13.99
CA VAL A 335 -1.26 -15.96 12.69
C VAL A 335 -0.45 -15.36 11.55
N PHE A 336 0.25 -14.24 11.79
CA PHE A 336 0.94 -13.50 10.74
C PHE A 336 2.44 -13.84 10.61
N ASP A 337 3.11 -14.29 11.66
CA ASP A 337 4.56 -14.59 11.63
C ASP A 337 4.90 -16.06 11.28
N GLY A 338 3.91 -16.88 10.94
CA GLY A 338 4.04 -18.34 10.84
C GLY A 338 4.73 -18.90 9.58
N ASP A 339 5.25 -18.12 8.63
CA ASP A 339 5.83 -18.68 7.39
C ASP A 339 6.79 -17.75 6.62
N ASP A 340 7.86 -17.30 7.25
CA ASP A 340 8.91 -16.45 6.61
C ASP A 340 9.96 -17.26 5.82
N GLY A 341 9.63 -18.45 5.32
CA GLY A 341 10.60 -19.47 4.92
C GLY A 341 10.92 -19.69 3.46
N ASP A 342 10.38 -18.99 2.45
CA ASP A 342 10.81 -19.24 1.06
C ASP A 342 10.77 -17.97 0.20
N GLY A 343 11.96 -17.43 -0.05
CA GLY A 343 12.18 -16.27 -0.92
C GLY A 343 11.68 -16.50 -2.35
N PHE A 344 11.02 -15.49 -2.90
CA PHE A 344 10.56 -15.48 -4.30
C PHE A 344 11.73 -15.27 -5.25
N ASP A 345 11.94 -16.22 -6.15
CA ASP A 345 12.70 -16.02 -7.38
C ASP A 345 11.76 -16.23 -8.59
N PHE A 346 11.52 -15.18 -9.36
CA PHE A 346 10.75 -15.20 -10.60
C PHE A 346 11.64 -15.59 -11.81
N GLY A 347 12.64 -16.44 -11.61
CA GLY A 347 13.56 -16.79 -12.66
C GLY A 347 13.72 -18.29 -12.86
N ASP A 348 13.00 -18.86 -13.81
CA ASP A 348 13.47 -19.82 -14.84
C ASP A 348 12.44 -19.97 -15.94
#